data_25a217cd9c97070416d062a5919e8117
#
_entry.id   25a217cd9c97070416d062a5919e8117
#
_cell.length_a   1.000
_cell.length_b   1.000
_cell.length_c   1.000
_cell.angle_alpha   90.00
_cell.angle_beta   90.00
_cell.angle_gamma   90.00
#
_symmetry.space_group_name_H-M   'P 1'
#
loop_
_entity.id
_entity.type
_entity.pdbx_description
1 polymer ?
#
loop_
_entity_poly.entity_id
_entity_poly.type
_entity_poly.pdbx_seq_one_letter_code
_entity_poly.pdbx_strand_id
1 'polypeptide(L)'
;MASYFGTDGIRGEVGIEPITADFFLKLGWAVGSVLSEKGKASVVIGKDTRVSGYLFESALEAGFLSAGVDVGLLGPMPTPAIAYLTQTYNASAGVVISASHNHFQDNGVKFFSSQGLKLSSKDQAKIEKKLTEPMQSVSSDKIGKARRHEQPLGRYIEFCKSTFDRGINLS
;
A
#
# COMPACT_ATOMS: atom_id res chain seq x y z
N MET A 1 18.04 11.92 -11.51
CA MET A 1 17.52 10.53 -11.43
C MET A 1 16.09 10.53 -11.94
N ALA A 2 15.67 9.53 -12.71
CA ALA A 2 14.27 9.40 -13.09
C ALA A 2 13.42 9.17 -11.83
N SER A 3 12.30 9.89 -11.70
CA SER A 3 11.36 9.68 -10.59
C SER A 3 10.57 8.41 -10.84
N TYR A 4 10.51 7.53 -9.85
CA TYR A 4 9.64 6.34 -9.90
C TYR A 4 8.16 6.72 -9.72
N PHE A 5 7.89 7.75 -8.89
CA PHE A 5 6.53 8.17 -8.61
C PHE A 5 5.95 9.04 -9.72
N GLY A 6 5.07 8.46 -10.51
CA GLY A 6 4.24 9.20 -11.47
C GLY A 6 2.98 9.79 -10.84
N THR A 7 2.14 10.41 -11.68
CA THR A 7 0.82 10.94 -11.27
C THR A 7 -0.05 9.85 -10.63
N ASP A 8 0.02 8.64 -11.16
CA ASP A 8 -0.79 7.48 -10.78
C ASP A 8 -0.05 6.39 -10.01
N GLY A 9 1.02 6.74 -9.31
CA GLY A 9 1.88 5.79 -8.61
C GLY A 9 2.97 5.22 -9.52
N ILE A 10 3.48 4.04 -9.17
CA ILE A 10 4.50 3.31 -9.93
C ILE A 10 3.77 2.23 -10.72
N ARG A 11 3.91 2.20 -12.05
CA ARG A 11 3.24 1.22 -12.92
C ARG A 11 4.18 0.74 -14.02
N GLY A 12 3.94 -0.47 -14.51
CA GLY A 12 4.64 -1.05 -15.66
C GLY A 12 4.32 -2.53 -15.83
N GLU A 13 5.03 -3.16 -16.76
CA GLU A 13 4.90 -4.58 -17.07
C GLU A 13 5.55 -5.43 -15.98
N VAL A 14 4.86 -6.47 -15.54
CA VAL A 14 5.34 -7.40 -14.50
C VAL A 14 6.57 -8.14 -14.99
N GLY A 15 7.62 -8.14 -14.18
CA GLY A 15 8.91 -8.75 -14.50
C GLY A 15 9.91 -7.76 -15.12
N ILE A 16 9.47 -6.55 -15.48
CA ILE A 16 10.34 -5.47 -15.96
C ILE A 16 10.44 -4.39 -14.88
N GLU A 17 11.66 -3.96 -14.54
CA GLU A 17 11.89 -2.91 -13.54
C GLU A 17 11.10 -1.63 -13.91
N PRO A 18 10.39 -0.99 -12.96
CA PRO A 18 10.39 -1.25 -11.51
C PRO A 18 9.32 -2.24 -11.01
N ILE A 19 8.64 -2.99 -11.88
CA ILE A 19 7.56 -3.91 -11.44
C ILE A 19 8.13 -5.33 -11.27
N THR A 20 9.06 -5.46 -10.33
CA THR A 20 9.72 -6.71 -9.95
C THR A 20 9.60 -6.95 -8.44
N ALA A 21 9.73 -8.21 -8.00
CA ALA A 21 9.56 -8.57 -6.59
C ALA A 21 10.64 -7.97 -5.68
N ASP A 22 11.87 -7.92 -6.15
CA ASP A 22 13.01 -7.33 -5.44
C ASP A 22 12.86 -5.80 -5.31
N PHE A 23 12.39 -5.11 -6.34
CA PHE A 23 12.07 -3.69 -6.24
C PHE A 23 10.94 -3.45 -5.23
N PHE A 24 9.86 -4.24 -5.26
CA PHE A 24 8.74 -4.08 -4.31
C PHE A 24 9.16 -4.39 -2.88
N LEU A 25 10.03 -5.37 -2.65
CA LEU A 25 10.64 -5.62 -1.34
C LEU A 25 11.39 -4.38 -0.84
N LYS A 26 12.27 -3.83 -1.69
CA LYS A 26 13.05 -2.63 -1.35
C LYS A 26 12.16 -1.39 -1.18
N LEU A 27 11.12 -1.26 -1.98
CA LEU A 27 10.13 -0.19 -1.88
C LEU A 27 9.36 -0.24 -0.56
N GLY A 28 8.91 -1.42 -0.14
CA GLY A 28 8.26 -1.63 1.15
C GLY A 28 9.15 -1.21 2.31
N TRP A 29 10.44 -1.62 2.27
CA TRP A 29 11.43 -1.20 3.24
C TRP A 29 11.68 0.32 3.23
N ALA A 30 11.83 0.93 2.07
CA ALA A 30 12.09 2.37 1.94
C ALA A 30 10.93 3.20 2.49
N VAL A 31 9.69 2.85 2.09
CA VAL A 31 8.47 3.50 2.62
C VAL A 31 8.37 3.29 4.12
N GLY A 32 8.55 2.05 4.60
CA GLY A 32 8.50 1.71 6.01
C GLY A 32 9.53 2.49 6.83
N SER A 33 10.76 2.62 6.34
CA SER A 33 11.82 3.40 7.00
C SER A 33 11.42 4.87 7.16
N VAL A 34 10.85 5.48 6.10
CA VAL A 34 10.40 6.88 6.16
C VAL A 34 9.22 7.06 7.13
N LEU A 35 8.28 6.11 7.16
CA LEU A 35 7.15 6.16 8.09
C LEU A 35 7.60 6.01 9.55
N SER A 36 8.59 5.16 9.81
CA SER A 36 9.11 4.87 11.16
C SER A 36 9.93 6.02 11.76
N GLU A 37 10.34 7.03 10.97
CA GLU A 37 11.00 8.25 11.48
C GLU A 37 10.15 8.96 12.55
N LYS A 38 8.84 8.79 12.51
CA LYS A 38 7.88 9.44 13.42
C LYS A 38 7.44 8.54 14.59
N GLY A 39 8.03 7.37 14.74
CA GLY A 39 7.69 6.39 15.77
C GLY A 39 7.11 5.10 15.19
N LYS A 40 6.42 4.31 16.03
CA LYS A 40 5.84 3.04 15.59
C LYS A 40 4.81 3.29 14.49
N ALA A 41 5.00 2.65 13.35
CA ALA A 41 4.16 2.79 12.18
C ALA A 41 3.40 1.50 11.85
N SER A 42 2.27 1.64 11.18
CA SER A 42 1.51 0.55 10.61
C SER A 42 1.02 0.91 9.21
N VAL A 43 0.89 -0.08 8.34
CA VAL A 43 0.32 0.10 7.00
C VAL A 43 -0.79 -0.91 6.75
N VAL A 44 -1.72 -0.56 5.87
CA VAL A 44 -2.69 -1.51 5.33
C VAL A 44 -2.40 -1.72 3.85
N ILE A 45 -2.45 -2.98 3.39
CA ILE A 45 -2.20 -3.35 1.99
C ILE A 45 -3.45 -4.02 1.44
N GLY A 46 -3.96 -3.48 0.34
CA GLY A 46 -4.97 -4.14 -0.47
C GLY A 46 -4.53 -4.21 -1.93
N LYS A 47 -5.26 -4.97 -2.73
CA LYS A 47 -4.90 -5.22 -4.13
C LYS A 47 -6.15 -5.37 -5.00
N ASP A 48 -5.98 -5.25 -6.32
CA ASP A 48 -6.99 -5.68 -7.27
C ASP A 48 -6.95 -7.21 -7.47
N THR A 49 -7.68 -7.71 -8.44
CA THR A 49 -7.81 -9.15 -8.69
C THR A 49 -6.70 -9.76 -9.55
N ARG A 50 -5.67 -9.00 -9.92
CA ARG A 50 -4.54 -9.50 -10.71
C ARG A 50 -3.75 -10.56 -9.96
N VAL A 51 -3.39 -11.65 -10.64
CA VAL A 51 -2.60 -12.75 -10.05
C VAL A 51 -1.26 -12.25 -9.49
N SER A 52 -0.58 -11.35 -10.22
CA SER A 52 0.68 -10.74 -9.78
C SER A 52 0.56 -9.93 -8.48
N GLY A 53 -0.66 -9.52 -8.09
CA GLY A 53 -0.91 -8.83 -6.84
C GLY A 53 -0.49 -9.64 -5.61
N TYR A 54 -0.57 -10.96 -5.65
CA TYR A 54 -0.12 -11.82 -4.54
C TYR A 54 1.39 -11.79 -4.36
N LEU A 55 2.15 -11.82 -5.48
CA LEU A 55 3.61 -11.70 -5.46
C LEU A 55 4.04 -10.38 -4.83
N PHE A 56 3.46 -9.27 -5.29
CA PHE A 56 3.83 -7.94 -4.83
C PHE A 56 3.34 -7.64 -3.41
N GLU A 57 2.19 -8.18 -2.99
CA GLU A 57 1.75 -8.11 -1.60
C GLU A 57 2.78 -8.73 -0.66
N SER A 58 3.25 -9.95 -0.97
CA SER A 58 4.25 -10.65 -0.15
C SER A 58 5.59 -9.93 -0.13
N ALA A 59 6.02 -9.36 -1.25
CA ALA A 59 7.27 -8.60 -1.34
C ALA A 59 7.21 -7.30 -0.52
N LEU A 60 6.14 -6.51 -0.67
CA LEU A 60 5.92 -5.30 0.13
C LEU A 60 5.79 -5.62 1.62
N GLU A 61 5.04 -6.67 1.98
CA GLU A 61 4.90 -7.13 3.35
C GLU A 61 6.27 -7.38 3.98
N ALA A 62 7.11 -8.21 3.34
CA ALA A 62 8.46 -8.50 3.82
C ALA A 62 9.31 -7.23 3.98
N GLY A 63 9.21 -6.30 3.03
CA GLY A 63 9.90 -5.01 3.08
C GLY A 63 9.47 -4.16 4.28
N PHE A 64 8.17 -4.00 4.51
CA PHE A 64 7.64 -3.25 5.66
C PHE A 64 8.03 -3.88 7.00
N LEU A 65 7.89 -5.19 7.12
CA LEU A 65 8.26 -5.92 8.33
C LEU A 65 9.74 -5.73 8.67
N SER A 66 10.61 -5.78 7.66
CA SER A 66 12.04 -5.57 7.83
C SER A 66 12.41 -4.14 8.23
N ALA A 67 11.54 -3.16 7.98
CA ALA A 67 11.66 -1.77 8.45
C ALA A 67 11.01 -1.54 9.83
N GLY A 68 10.48 -2.57 10.48
CA GLY A 68 9.82 -2.46 11.77
C GLY A 68 8.37 -1.97 11.72
N VAL A 69 7.72 -2.01 10.57
CA VAL A 69 6.35 -1.54 10.35
C VAL A 69 5.37 -2.71 10.41
N ASP A 70 4.31 -2.56 11.19
CA ASP A 70 3.22 -3.54 11.24
C ASP A 70 2.38 -3.49 9.96
N VAL A 71 1.95 -4.64 9.44
CA VAL A 71 1.21 -4.76 8.18
C VAL A 71 -0.16 -5.38 8.41
N GLY A 72 -1.20 -4.70 7.94
CA GLY A 72 -2.56 -5.21 7.86
C GLY A 72 -2.94 -5.60 6.44
N LEU A 73 -3.16 -6.88 6.16
CA LEU A 73 -3.57 -7.36 4.84
C LEU A 73 -5.09 -7.29 4.70
N LEU A 74 -5.56 -6.59 3.65
CA LEU A 74 -6.98 -6.37 3.39
C LEU A 74 -7.56 -7.33 2.35
N GLY A 75 -6.69 -7.92 1.51
CA GLY A 75 -7.10 -8.74 0.38
C GLY A 75 -7.59 -7.92 -0.83
N PRO A 76 -8.24 -8.58 -1.80
CA PRO A 76 -8.79 -7.91 -2.98
C PRO A 76 -9.93 -6.97 -2.62
N MET A 77 -9.82 -5.68 -3.01
CA MET A 77 -10.87 -4.69 -2.82
C MET A 77 -10.66 -3.44 -3.70
N PRO A 78 -11.70 -2.61 -3.89
CA PRO A 78 -11.59 -1.38 -4.66
C PRO A 78 -10.59 -0.38 -4.05
N THR A 79 -9.88 0.35 -4.91
CA THR A 79 -8.92 1.40 -4.49
C THR A 79 -9.49 2.38 -3.44
N PRO A 80 -10.71 2.93 -3.60
CA PRO A 80 -11.27 3.85 -2.60
C PRO A 80 -11.52 3.18 -1.24
N ALA A 81 -11.76 1.87 -1.21
CA ALA A 81 -11.88 1.14 0.06
C ALA A 81 -10.58 1.18 0.85
N ILE A 82 -9.42 1.06 0.17
CA ILE A 82 -8.12 1.09 0.83
C ILE A 82 -7.85 2.48 1.42
N ALA A 83 -8.16 3.55 0.69
CA ALA A 83 -8.04 4.92 1.19
C ALA A 83 -8.92 5.14 2.45
N TYR A 84 -10.17 4.71 2.42
CA TYR A 84 -11.10 4.76 3.55
C TYR A 84 -10.61 3.93 4.74
N LEU A 85 -10.20 2.69 4.51
CA LEU A 85 -9.74 1.79 5.57
C LEU A 85 -8.41 2.22 6.18
N THR A 86 -7.55 2.93 5.44
CA THR A 86 -6.35 3.55 5.99
C THR A 86 -6.69 4.46 7.16
N GLN A 87 -7.70 5.32 6.99
CA GLN A 87 -8.17 6.20 8.06
C GLN A 87 -8.86 5.41 9.18
N THR A 88 -9.77 4.50 8.82
CA THR A 88 -10.60 3.75 9.78
C THR A 88 -9.77 2.86 10.71
N TYR A 89 -8.65 2.33 10.21
CA TYR A 89 -7.72 1.53 11.02
C TYR A 89 -6.60 2.36 11.66
N ASN A 90 -6.62 3.70 11.51
CA ASN A 90 -5.57 4.61 11.98
C ASN A 90 -4.17 4.18 11.51
N ALA A 91 -4.08 3.67 10.28
CA ALA A 91 -2.80 3.28 9.70
C ALA A 91 -1.98 4.51 9.30
N SER A 92 -0.66 4.43 9.40
CA SER A 92 0.26 5.49 8.99
C SER A 92 0.25 5.70 7.48
N ALA A 93 -0.04 4.64 6.72
CA ALA A 93 -0.24 4.70 5.27
C ALA A 93 -1.10 3.54 4.76
N GLY A 94 -1.72 3.75 3.61
CA GLY A 94 -2.41 2.72 2.83
C GLY A 94 -1.67 2.42 1.53
N VAL A 95 -1.69 1.17 1.12
CA VAL A 95 -1.03 0.68 -0.08
C VAL A 95 -2.05 -0.06 -0.94
N VAL A 96 -2.18 0.31 -2.20
CA VAL A 96 -2.97 -0.44 -3.19
C VAL A 96 -2.07 -0.96 -4.29
N ILE A 97 -2.12 -2.27 -4.51
CA ILE A 97 -1.43 -2.95 -5.61
C ILE A 97 -2.42 -3.08 -6.76
N SER A 98 -2.23 -2.28 -7.79
CA SER A 98 -3.12 -2.23 -8.96
C SER A 98 -2.51 -1.38 -10.07
N ALA A 99 -2.75 -1.78 -11.31
CA ALA A 99 -2.51 -0.94 -12.49
C ALA A 99 -3.81 -0.38 -13.09
N SER A 100 -4.91 -0.31 -12.29
CA SER A 100 -6.20 0.24 -12.73
C SER A 100 -6.75 -0.50 -13.96
N HIS A 101 -6.90 0.20 -15.09
CA HIS A 101 -7.45 -0.31 -16.36
C HIS A 101 -6.40 -0.79 -17.37
N ASN A 102 -5.13 -0.84 -16.97
CA ASN A 102 -4.06 -1.38 -17.82
C ASN A 102 -4.31 -2.86 -18.12
N HIS A 103 -3.66 -3.37 -19.19
CA HIS A 103 -3.69 -4.80 -19.51
C HIS A 103 -3.23 -5.67 -18.33
N PHE A 104 -3.59 -6.95 -18.37
CA PHE A 104 -3.34 -7.88 -17.24
C PHE A 104 -1.84 -8.14 -16.99
N GLN A 105 -0.98 -7.94 -17.98
CA GLN A 105 0.48 -8.05 -17.85
C GLN A 105 1.08 -6.96 -16.95
N ASP A 106 0.39 -5.82 -16.83
CA ASP A 106 0.85 -4.72 -16.01
C ASP A 106 0.43 -4.91 -14.55
N ASN A 107 1.19 -4.30 -13.66
CA ASN A 107 0.78 -4.04 -12.29
C ASN A 107 1.39 -2.72 -11.80
N GLY A 108 1.12 -2.37 -10.56
CA GLY A 108 1.64 -1.13 -9.99
C GLY A 108 1.29 -0.99 -8.52
N VAL A 109 1.74 0.09 -7.94
CA VAL A 109 1.46 0.42 -6.54
C VAL A 109 1.21 1.90 -6.37
N LYS A 110 0.22 2.22 -5.53
CA LYS A 110 -0.09 3.57 -5.06
C LYS A 110 -0.08 3.60 -3.55
N PHE A 111 0.33 4.73 -3.01
CA PHE A 111 0.36 4.96 -1.57
C PHE A 111 -0.60 6.07 -1.17
N PHE A 112 -1.28 5.85 -0.07
CA PHE A 112 -2.12 6.84 0.60
C PHE A 112 -1.48 7.24 1.93
N SER A 113 -1.56 8.51 2.27
CA SER A 113 -1.23 9.01 3.60
C SER A 113 -2.24 8.50 4.65
N SER A 114 -1.97 8.72 5.93
CA SER A 114 -2.91 8.43 7.02
C SER A 114 -4.29 9.10 6.85
N GLN A 115 -4.37 10.14 6.03
CA GLN A 115 -5.62 10.84 5.67
C GLN A 115 -6.33 10.24 4.45
N GLY A 116 -5.88 9.10 3.92
CA GLY A 116 -6.45 8.50 2.72
C GLY A 116 -6.20 9.31 1.44
N LEU A 117 -5.30 10.28 1.46
CA LEU A 117 -4.92 11.13 0.33
C LEU A 117 -3.61 10.64 -0.29
N LYS A 118 -3.32 11.03 -1.53
CA LYS A 118 -2.02 10.76 -2.17
C LYS A 118 -0.87 11.25 -1.27
N LEU A 119 0.24 10.49 -1.24
CA LEU A 119 1.46 10.93 -0.54
C LEU A 119 1.95 12.28 -1.07
N SER A 120 2.42 13.12 -0.15
CA SER A 120 3.01 14.41 -0.52
C SER A 120 4.27 14.23 -1.37
N SER A 121 4.56 15.18 -2.26
CA SER A 121 5.79 15.18 -3.06
C SER A 121 7.05 15.14 -2.17
N LYS A 122 6.98 15.72 -0.96
CA LYS A 122 8.05 15.67 0.03
C LYS A 122 8.31 14.25 0.54
N ASP A 123 7.24 13.50 0.85
CA ASP A 123 7.38 12.12 1.31
C ASP A 123 7.84 11.20 0.17
N GLN A 124 7.32 11.41 -1.06
CA GLN A 124 7.80 10.70 -2.25
C GLN A 124 9.30 10.90 -2.48
N ALA A 125 9.80 12.13 -2.41
CA ALA A 125 11.23 12.42 -2.56
C ALA A 125 12.09 11.75 -1.47
N LYS A 126 11.60 11.69 -0.22
CA LYS A 126 12.28 10.95 0.85
C LYS A 126 12.37 9.45 0.56
N ILE A 127 11.27 8.85 0.07
CA ILE A 127 11.22 7.43 -0.28
C ILE A 127 12.19 7.16 -1.44
N GLU A 128 12.20 7.98 -2.49
CA GLU A 128 13.13 7.84 -3.61
C GLU A 128 14.60 7.94 -3.18
N LYS A 129 14.91 8.89 -2.28
CA LYS A 129 16.23 8.95 -1.68
C LYS A 129 16.55 7.66 -0.92
N LYS A 130 15.61 7.14 -0.14
CA LYS A 130 15.81 5.91 0.65
C LYS A 130 16.03 4.70 -0.26
N LEU A 131 15.38 4.63 -1.42
CA LEU A 131 15.60 3.58 -2.42
C LEU A 131 17.04 3.53 -2.97
N THR A 132 17.82 4.60 -2.88
CA THR A 132 19.25 4.57 -3.29
C THR A 132 20.17 3.97 -2.24
N GLU A 133 19.72 3.80 -1.01
CA GLU A 133 20.48 3.22 0.09
C GLU A 133 20.43 1.68 0.07
N PRO A 134 21.44 0.99 0.63
CA PRO A 134 21.38 -0.44 0.83
C PRO A 134 20.28 -0.77 1.85
N MET A 135 19.45 -1.78 1.52
CA MET A 135 18.41 -2.27 2.43
C MET A 135 19.04 -2.91 3.68
N GLN A 136 18.56 -2.51 4.85
CA GLN A 136 18.97 -3.07 6.14
C GLN A 136 17.74 -3.35 7.00
N SER A 137 17.62 -4.58 7.49
CA SER A 137 16.55 -4.94 8.42
C SER A 137 16.86 -4.38 9.81
N VAL A 138 15.80 -4.02 10.54
CA VAL A 138 15.90 -3.71 11.98
C VAL A 138 16.28 -4.97 12.78
N SER A 139 16.67 -4.81 14.04
CA SER A 139 16.94 -5.94 14.94
C SER A 139 15.69 -6.81 15.16
N SER A 140 15.86 -8.08 15.48
CA SER A 140 14.77 -9.07 15.56
C SER A 140 13.64 -8.69 16.52
N ASP A 141 13.95 -7.97 17.58
CA ASP A 141 12.99 -7.45 18.57
C ASP A 141 12.13 -6.30 18.03
N LYS A 142 12.53 -5.68 16.91
CA LYS A 142 11.85 -4.54 16.27
C LYS A 142 11.17 -4.90 14.95
N ILE A 143 11.30 -6.13 14.47
CA ILE A 143 10.61 -6.57 13.25
C ILE A 143 9.11 -6.38 13.41
N GLY A 144 8.47 -5.83 12.37
CA GLY A 144 7.02 -5.63 12.32
C GLY A 144 6.24 -6.93 12.32
N LYS A 145 4.93 -6.84 12.56
CA LYS A 145 4.02 -8.00 12.56
C LYS A 145 2.99 -7.86 11.44
N ALA A 146 2.80 -8.93 10.67
CA ALA A 146 1.71 -9.01 9.70
C ALA A 146 0.46 -9.66 10.30
N ARG A 147 -0.70 -9.16 9.91
CA ARG A 147 -2.00 -9.77 10.22
C ARG A 147 -2.97 -9.58 9.06
N ARG A 148 -3.82 -10.54 8.83
CA ARG A 148 -4.98 -10.37 7.94
C ARG A 148 -6.12 -9.77 8.74
N HIS A 149 -6.73 -8.70 8.21
CA HIS A 149 -7.95 -8.16 8.79
C HIS A 149 -9.14 -9.06 8.49
N GLU A 150 -9.95 -9.30 9.50
CA GLU A 150 -11.23 -10.00 9.32
C GLU A 150 -12.27 -9.02 8.78
N GLN A 151 -12.97 -9.42 7.71
CA GLN A 151 -14.08 -8.69 7.09
C GLN A 151 -13.85 -7.19 6.80
N PRO A 152 -12.68 -6.77 6.26
CA PRO A 152 -12.43 -5.36 5.97
C PRO A 152 -13.42 -4.80 4.93
N LEU A 153 -13.88 -5.65 4.02
CA LEU A 153 -14.88 -5.28 3.00
C LEU A 153 -16.23 -4.91 3.62
N GLY A 154 -16.65 -5.57 4.69
CA GLY A 154 -17.87 -5.24 5.40
C GLY A 154 -17.91 -3.81 5.92
N ARG A 155 -16.81 -3.31 6.47
CA ARG A 155 -16.68 -1.91 6.91
C ARG A 155 -16.86 -0.92 5.75
N TYR A 156 -16.28 -1.23 4.60
CA TYR A 156 -16.41 -0.38 3.41
C TYR A 156 -17.83 -0.41 2.83
N ILE A 157 -18.48 -1.58 2.82
CA ILE A 157 -19.87 -1.71 2.40
C ILE A 157 -20.78 -0.85 3.28
N GLU A 158 -20.64 -0.91 4.61
CA GLU A 158 -21.46 -0.10 5.52
C GLU A 158 -21.17 1.42 5.33
N PHE A 159 -19.92 1.80 5.06
CA PHE A 159 -19.62 3.18 4.68
C PHE A 159 -20.36 3.58 3.40
N CYS A 160 -20.27 2.80 2.32
CA CYS A 160 -20.98 3.10 1.07
C CYS A 160 -22.49 3.20 1.29
N LYS A 161 -23.08 2.29 2.07
CA LYS A 161 -24.50 2.33 2.42
C LYS A 161 -24.88 3.59 3.22
N SER A 162 -23.99 4.05 4.09
CA SER A 162 -24.22 5.26 4.90
C SER A 162 -24.21 6.56 4.07
N THR A 163 -23.57 6.56 2.90
CA THR A 163 -23.55 7.73 1.98
C THR A 163 -24.79 7.78 1.07
N PHE A 164 -25.61 6.73 1.07
CA PHE A 164 -26.80 6.65 0.23
C PHE A 164 -27.98 7.34 0.92
N ASP A 165 -28.73 8.14 0.16
CA ASP A 165 -29.93 8.77 0.67
C ASP A 165 -31.02 7.70 0.94
N ARG A 166 -31.37 7.54 2.21
CA ARG A 166 -32.39 6.57 2.65
C ARG A 166 -33.83 6.91 2.17
N GLY A 167 -34.03 8.11 1.64
CA GLY A 167 -35.32 8.54 1.05
C GLY A 167 -35.54 8.02 -0.36
N ILE A 168 -34.52 7.47 -1.03
CA ILE A 168 -34.65 6.93 -2.39
C ILE A 168 -35.30 5.53 -2.33
N ASN A 169 -36.48 5.41 -2.93
CA ASN A 169 -37.14 4.13 -3.15
C ASN A 169 -36.56 3.48 -4.41
N LEU A 170 -35.98 2.29 -4.28
CA LEU A 170 -35.39 1.50 -5.38
C LEU A 170 -36.31 0.36 -5.85
N SER A 171 -37.55 0.30 -5.35
CA SER A 171 -38.55 -0.70 -5.75
C SER A 171 -39.26 -0.29 -7.03
#